data_8bdd80e1fec6542cb666124c72bcd663
#
_entry.id   8bdd80e1fec6542cb666124c72bcd663
#
_cell.length_a   1.000
_cell.length_b   1.000
_cell.length_c   1.000
_cell.angle_alpha   90.00
_cell.angle_beta   90.00
_cell.angle_gamma   90.00
#
_symmetry.space_group_name_H-M   'P 1'
#
loop_
_entity.id
_entity.type
_entity.pdbx_description
1 polymer ?
#
loop_
_entity_poly.entity_id
_entity_poly.type
_entity_poly.pdbx_seq_one_letter_code
_entity_poly.pdbx_strand_id
1 'polypeptide(L)'
;TIMHRMPMSGIFELFVPGVEAGTHYKYEIKVKGGEVLLKADPYGNSAEHDPEGASVVADVSAFQWNDGDWMKERHRFDDRKQPVSIYETSLEEWKSAEELVEFLAEEDFTHVELHPVMEYLDDITGGYSTYAYYAPTSRFGSVADFQKLVDELHQAGIGVILDWTPAQFPRYASGLEKFDGTPLYEKQNPAEAIHPFWGTLLYNYGS
;
A
#
# COMPACT_ATOMS: atom_id res chain seq x y z
N THR A 1 -23.05 -1.33 -11.65
CA THR A 1 -23.11 -0.41 -12.82
C THR A 1 -21.97 -0.76 -13.78
N ILE A 2 -22.24 -0.75 -15.09
CA ILE A 2 -21.24 -1.13 -16.11
C ILE A 2 -20.35 0.10 -16.39
N MET A 3 -19.03 -0.10 -16.37
CA MET A 3 -18.07 0.91 -16.77
C MET A 3 -18.04 1.09 -18.29
N HIS A 4 -17.80 2.32 -18.74
CA HIS A 4 -17.57 2.63 -20.14
C HIS A 4 -16.12 2.32 -20.53
N ARG A 5 -15.92 1.49 -21.56
CA ARG A 5 -14.59 1.23 -22.11
C ARG A 5 -14.23 2.28 -23.15
N MET A 6 -13.11 2.95 -22.94
CA MET A 6 -12.55 3.89 -23.91
C MET A 6 -11.87 3.12 -25.06
N PRO A 7 -12.32 3.25 -26.31
CA PRO A 7 -11.88 2.36 -27.40
C PRO A 7 -10.39 2.41 -27.71
N MET A 8 -9.75 3.58 -27.56
CA MET A 8 -8.36 3.79 -27.95
C MET A 8 -7.35 3.46 -26.87
N SER A 9 -7.72 3.57 -25.60
CA SER A 9 -6.81 3.36 -24.46
C SER A 9 -7.02 2.02 -23.75
N GLY A 10 -8.21 1.41 -23.92
CA GLY A 10 -8.61 0.25 -23.14
C GLY A 10 -8.96 0.53 -21.69
N ILE A 11 -8.94 1.80 -21.26
CA ILE A 11 -9.33 2.24 -19.92
C ILE A 11 -10.83 2.08 -19.76
N PHE A 12 -11.24 1.65 -18.57
CA PHE A 12 -12.63 1.59 -18.17
C PHE A 12 -12.90 2.73 -17.19
N GLU A 13 -13.95 3.49 -17.43
CA GLU A 13 -14.33 4.62 -16.59
C GLU A 13 -15.80 4.58 -16.20
N LEU A 14 -16.09 5.11 -15.02
CA LEU A 14 -17.43 5.26 -14.51
C LEU A 14 -17.48 6.44 -13.53
N PHE A 15 -18.38 7.36 -13.75
CA PHE A 15 -18.73 8.36 -12.75
C PHE A 15 -19.91 7.85 -11.91
N VAL A 16 -19.75 7.80 -10.59
CA VAL A 16 -20.79 7.39 -9.65
C VAL A 16 -21.12 8.60 -8.75
N PRO A 17 -22.26 9.25 -8.94
CA PRO A 17 -22.64 10.39 -8.10
C PRO A 17 -22.96 9.96 -6.67
N GLY A 18 -22.67 10.83 -5.70
CA GLY A 18 -22.99 10.62 -4.29
C GLY A 18 -22.08 9.60 -3.56
N VAL A 19 -20.93 9.25 -4.16
CA VAL A 19 -19.91 8.46 -3.47
C VAL A 19 -19.08 9.40 -2.62
N GLU A 20 -18.99 9.08 -1.33
CA GLU A 20 -18.26 9.86 -0.32
C GLU A 20 -17.11 9.05 0.25
N ALA A 21 -16.15 9.72 0.90
CA ALA A 21 -15.08 9.05 1.65
C ALA A 21 -15.68 8.08 2.69
N GLY A 22 -15.07 6.92 2.84
CA GLY A 22 -15.58 5.82 3.65
C GLY A 22 -16.51 4.85 2.91
N THR A 23 -16.87 5.14 1.66
CA THR A 23 -17.69 4.21 0.86
C THR A 23 -16.85 3.00 0.43
N HIS A 24 -17.37 1.80 0.71
CA HIS A 24 -16.73 0.53 0.32
C HIS A 24 -17.12 0.16 -1.10
N TYR A 25 -16.14 -0.35 -1.86
CA TYR A 25 -16.38 -0.80 -3.23
C TYR A 25 -15.48 -1.94 -3.66
N LYS A 26 -15.94 -2.68 -4.66
CA LYS A 26 -15.14 -3.68 -5.40
C LYS A 26 -15.41 -3.54 -6.89
N TYR A 27 -14.47 -3.97 -7.69
CA TYR A 27 -14.69 -4.16 -9.13
C TYR A 27 -15.32 -5.53 -9.38
N GLU A 28 -16.41 -5.52 -10.13
CA GLU A 28 -17.01 -6.73 -10.70
C GLU A 28 -16.42 -6.93 -12.10
N ILE A 29 -15.55 -7.95 -12.25
CA ILE A 29 -14.86 -8.25 -13.48
C ILE A 29 -15.48 -9.50 -14.10
N LYS A 30 -16.11 -9.34 -15.25
CA LYS A 30 -16.65 -10.45 -16.02
C LYS A 30 -15.56 -10.98 -16.95
N VAL A 31 -15.02 -12.16 -16.62
CA VAL A 31 -13.92 -12.78 -17.38
C VAL A 31 -14.42 -13.58 -18.58
N LYS A 32 -13.47 -13.92 -19.45
CA LYS A 32 -13.76 -14.79 -20.59
C LYS A 32 -14.26 -16.16 -20.09
N GLY A 33 -15.45 -16.53 -20.47
CA GLY A 33 -16.11 -17.76 -19.97
C GLY A 33 -17.35 -17.47 -19.13
N GLY A 34 -17.55 -16.21 -18.73
CA GLY A 34 -18.78 -15.74 -18.07
C GLY A 34 -18.74 -15.77 -16.55
N GLU A 35 -17.67 -16.25 -15.95
CA GLU A 35 -17.43 -16.12 -14.51
C GLU A 35 -17.31 -14.64 -14.12
N VAL A 36 -17.74 -14.32 -12.92
CA VAL A 36 -17.65 -12.97 -12.35
C VAL A 36 -16.72 -13.01 -11.15
N LEU A 37 -15.70 -12.16 -11.16
CA LEU A 37 -14.75 -11.99 -10.09
C LEU A 37 -15.03 -10.66 -9.39
N LEU A 38 -15.00 -10.66 -8.04
CA LEU A 38 -15.03 -9.45 -7.24
C LEU A 38 -13.62 -9.11 -6.78
N LYS A 39 -13.09 -7.99 -7.23
CA LYS A 39 -11.70 -7.58 -6.99
C LYS A 39 -11.64 -6.24 -6.26
N ALA A 40 -10.71 -6.14 -5.31
CA ALA A 40 -10.32 -4.85 -4.74
C ALA A 40 -9.64 -3.99 -5.83
N ASP A 41 -9.65 -2.69 -5.61
CA ASP A 41 -8.94 -1.75 -6.47
C ASP A 41 -7.42 -1.85 -6.22
N PRO A 42 -6.61 -2.24 -7.21
CA PRO A 42 -5.17 -2.33 -7.06
C PRO A 42 -4.49 -0.99 -6.72
N TYR A 43 -5.17 0.13 -7.04
CA TYR A 43 -4.68 1.49 -6.80
C TYR A 43 -5.48 2.22 -5.71
N GLY A 44 -6.34 1.49 -4.96
CA GLY A 44 -7.09 2.06 -3.84
C GLY A 44 -6.16 2.59 -2.75
N ASN A 45 -6.45 3.80 -2.27
CA ASN A 45 -5.64 4.44 -1.22
C ASN A 45 -6.10 4.08 0.19
N SER A 46 -7.18 3.35 0.34
CA SER A 46 -7.65 2.79 1.59
C SER A 46 -8.34 1.45 1.34
N ALA A 47 -8.25 0.54 2.28
CA ALA A 47 -8.85 -0.78 2.19
C ALA A 47 -9.32 -1.25 3.56
N GLU A 48 -10.21 -2.25 3.57
CA GLU A 48 -10.69 -2.88 4.80
C GLU A 48 -9.65 -3.83 5.37
N HIS A 49 -9.57 -3.84 6.69
CA HIS A 49 -8.96 -4.93 7.45
C HIS A 49 -9.96 -6.09 7.57
N ASP A 50 -10.22 -6.79 6.50
CA ASP A 50 -11.17 -7.91 6.48
C ASP A 50 -10.76 -8.91 5.41
N PRO A 51 -10.88 -10.22 5.65
CA PRO A 51 -10.62 -11.24 4.64
C PRO A 51 -11.49 -11.12 3.38
N GLU A 52 -12.58 -10.37 3.40
CA GLU A 52 -13.34 -10.05 2.20
C GLU A 52 -12.74 -8.90 1.38
N GLY A 53 -11.91 -8.05 2.01
CA GLY A 53 -11.07 -7.02 1.41
C GLY A 53 -11.76 -6.15 0.36
N ALA A 54 -12.54 -5.17 0.78
CA ALA A 54 -13.00 -4.12 -0.11
C ALA A 54 -12.02 -2.95 -0.11
N SER A 55 -11.96 -2.23 -1.21
CA SER A 55 -11.35 -0.91 -1.23
C SER A 55 -12.31 0.11 -0.62
N VAL A 56 -11.75 1.13 0.01
CA VAL A 56 -12.49 2.21 0.64
C VAL A 56 -12.13 3.53 -0.05
N VAL A 57 -13.14 4.33 -0.36
CA VAL A 57 -12.91 5.65 -0.95
C VAL A 57 -12.23 6.53 0.09
N ALA A 58 -11.07 7.09 -0.25
CA ALA A 58 -10.33 8.00 0.61
C ALA A 58 -10.05 9.31 -0.12
N ASP A 59 -10.20 10.44 0.56
CA ASP A 59 -9.77 11.74 0.06
C ASP A 59 -8.34 12.04 0.53
N VAL A 60 -7.37 11.61 -0.26
CA VAL A 60 -5.95 11.82 0.02
C VAL A 60 -5.50 13.26 -0.23
N SER A 61 -6.33 14.07 -0.89
CA SER A 61 -6.02 15.46 -1.23
C SER A 61 -6.43 16.45 -0.14
N ALA A 62 -7.24 16.03 0.82
CA ALA A 62 -7.71 16.88 1.91
C ALA A 62 -6.61 17.21 2.94
N PHE A 63 -5.57 16.39 3.03
CA PHE A 63 -4.46 16.59 3.96
C PHE A 63 -3.60 17.80 3.57
N GLN A 64 -3.27 18.64 4.55
CA GLN A 64 -2.44 19.83 4.37
C GLN A 64 -1.01 19.53 4.83
N TRP A 65 -0.10 19.34 3.88
CA TRP A 65 1.31 19.09 4.14
C TRP A 65 2.03 20.34 4.66
N ASN A 66 2.87 20.19 5.69
CA ASN A 66 3.69 21.24 6.26
C ASN A 66 5.20 20.97 6.09
N ASP A 67 5.56 19.92 5.37
CA ASP A 67 6.91 19.44 5.12
C ASP A 67 7.65 20.19 3.98
N GLY A 68 7.15 21.36 3.59
CA GLY A 68 7.65 22.09 2.42
C GLY A 68 9.16 22.41 2.45
N ASP A 69 9.75 22.57 3.62
CA ASP A 69 11.19 22.80 3.75
C ASP A 69 11.98 21.50 3.57
N TRP A 70 11.52 20.40 4.15
CA TRP A 70 12.04 19.05 3.86
C TRP A 70 12.04 18.76 2.36
N MET A 71 10.93 19.00 1.67
CA MET A 71 10.79 18.76 0.24
C MET A 71 11.74 19.59 -0.63
N LYS A 72 12.15 20.79 -0.17
CA LYS A 72 13.17 21.62 -0.83
C LYS A 72 14.59 21.12 -0.58
N GLU A 73 14.86 20.64 0.63
CA GLU A 73 16.21 20.29 1.06
C GLU A 73 16.58 18.81 0.77
N ARG A 74 15.60 17.89 0.72
CA ARG A 74 15.83 16.44 0.58
C ARG A 74 16.73 16.05 -0.58
N HIS A 75 16.71 16.80 -1.68
CA HIS A 75 17.54 16.52 -2.86
C HIS A 75 19.03 16.92 -2.66
N ARG A 76 19.35 17.68 -1.60
CA ARG A 76 20.71 18.04 -1.21
C ARG A 76 21.37 16.99 -0.33
N PHE A 77 20.58 16.08 0.19
CA PHE A 77 21.11 14.97 0.97
C PHE A 77 21.90 14.04 0.04
N ASP A 78 23.20 13.89 0.32
CA ASP A 78 24.09 12.97 -0.40
C ASP A 78 24.54 11.89 0.60
N ASP A 79 23.92 10.73 0.55
CA ASP A 79 24.19 9.57 1.40
C ASP A 79 25.63 9.06 1.36
N ARG A 80 26.37 9.44 0.29
CA ARG A 80 27.80 9.10 0.15
C ARG A 80 28.71 10.09 0.86
N LYS A 81 28.22 11.22 1.31
CA LYS A 81 28.99 12.31 1.94
C LYS A 81 28.52 12.68 3.33
N GLN A 82 27.34 12.23 3.73
CA GLN A 82 26.74 12.51 5.02
C GLN A 82 26.51 11.19 5.79
N PRO A 83 26.63 11.18 7.10
CA PRO A 83 26.29 9.99 7.88
C PRO A 83 24.81 9.67 7.74
N VAL A 84 24.50 8.39 7.66
CA VAL A 84 23.14 7.86 7.66
C VAL A 84 22.99 6.97 8.88
N SER A 85 21.95 7.25 9.68
CA SER A 85 21.52 6.43 10.81
C SER A 85 20.06 6.09 10.60
N ILE A 86 19.73 4.81 10.49
CA ILE A 86 18.37 4.31 10.21
C ILE A 86 17.89 3.56 11.43
N TYR A 87 16.72 3.89 11.92
CA TYR A 87 16.01 3.14 12.96
C TYR A 87 14.91 2.31 12.30
N GLU A 88 14.98 1.01 12.45
CA GLU A 88 13.98 0.07 11.93
C GLU A 88 12.98 -0.26 13.04
N THR A 89 11.68 -0.09 12.77
CA THR A 89 10.62 -0.33 13.76
C THR A 89 9.27 -0.66 13.12
N SER A 90 8.38 -1.26 13.93
CA SER A 90 6.96 -1.40 13.63
C SER A 90 6.15 -0.29 14.30
N LEU A 91 5.10 0.18 13.64
CA LEU A 91 4.19 1.15 14.26
C LEU A 91 3.43 0.57 15.46
N GLU A 92 3.36 -0.75 15.61
CA GLU A 92 2.77 -1.41 16.77
C GLU A 92 3.55 -1.17 18.07
N GLU A 93 4.83 -0.82 17.97
CA GLU A 93 5.71 -0.61 19.13
C GLU A 93 5.52 0.75 19.80
N TRP A 94 4.78 1.66 19.15
CA TRP A 94 4.65 3.06 19.57
C TRP A 94 3.23 3.40 19.97
N LYS A 95 3.07 4.16 21.04
CA LYS A 95 1.76 4.59 21.53
C LYS A 95 1.16 5.71 20.70
N SER A 96 2.01 6.51 20.07
CA SER A 96 1.59 7.60 19.19
C SER A 96 2.70 7.96 18.19
N ALA A 97 2.34 8.68 17.14
CA ALA A 97 3.27 9.23 16.17
C ALA A 97 4.27 10.20 16.84
N GLU A 98 3.78 11.02 17.75
CA GLU A 98 4.58 12.00 18.47
C GLU A 98 5.70 11.32 19.30
N GLU A 99 5.40 10.21 20.00
CA GLU A 99 6.41 9.45 20.78
C GLU A 99 7.54 8.94 19.86
N LEU A 100 7.21 8.41 18.68
CA LEU A 100 8.21 7.96 17.71
C LEU A 100 9.07 9.13 17.20
N VAL A 101 8.45 10.25 16.84
CA VAL A 101 9.14 11.43 16.31
C VAL A 101 10.10 12.00 17.36
N GLU A 102 9.64 12.14 18.60
CA GLU A 102 10.46 12.63 19.73
C GLU A 102 11.67 11.72 19.95
N PHE A 103 11.45 10.42 20.04
CA PHE A 103 12.53 9.44 20.23
C PHE A 103 13.59 9.53 19.11
N LEU A 104 13.16 9.55 17.85
CA LEU A 104 14.09 9.58 16.71
C LEU A 104 14.90 10.88 16.68
N ALA A 105 14.29 12.00 17.04
CA ALA A 105 14.96 13.31 17.11
C ALA A 105 15.94 13.40 18.28
N GLU A 106 15.62 12.83 19.45
CA GLU A 106 16.49 12.81 20.62
C GLU A 106 17.72 11.91 20.43
N GLU A 107 17.57 10.81 19.69
CA GLU A 107 18.64 9.83 19.42
C GLU A 107 19.42 10.13 18.13
N ASP A 108 19.20 11.28 17.49
CA ASP A 108 19.90 11.74 16.26
C ASP A 108 19.80 10.77 15.09
N PHE A 109 18.69 10.06 14.92
CA PHE A 109 18.44 9.27 13.74
C PHE A 109 18.12 10.15 12.53
N THR A 110 18.67 9.80 11.37
CA THR A 110 18.41 10.53 10.12
C THR A 110 17.20 9.97 9.36
N HIS A 111 16.90 8.71 9.54
CA HIS A 111 15.79 8.02 8.88
C HIS A 111 15.13 7.03 9.83
N VAL A 112 13.86 6.78 9.58
CA VAL A 112 13.14 5.63 10.11
C VAL A 112 12.77 4.69 8.97
N GLU A 113 12.98 3.40 9.16
CA GLU A 113 12.46 2.35 8.30
C GLU A 113 11.26 1.71 9.01
N LEU A 114 10.09 1.88 8.41
CA LEU A 114 8.85 1.33 8.93
C LEU A 114 8.63 -0.06 8.35
N HIS A 115 8.45 -1.06 9.20
CA HIS A 115 7.93 -2.38 8.82
C HIS A 115 6.67 -2.21 7.97
N PRO A 116 6.27 -3.23 7.17
CA PRO A 116 5.24 -3.05 6.16
C PRO A 116 4.01 -2.32 6.67
N VAL A 117 3.75 -1.15 6.10
CA VAL A 117 2.61 -0.28 6.45
C VAL A 117 1.50 -0.33 5.41
N MET A 118 1.68 -1.09 4.33
CA MET A 118 0.64 -1.33 3.34
C MET A 118 -0.39 -2.32 3.88
N GLU A 119 -1.64 -2.26 3.42
CA GLU A 119 -2.69 -3.15 3.93
C GLU A 119 -2.41 -4.62 3.61
N TYR A 120 -2.55 -5.47 4.62
CA TYR A 120 -2.25 -6.90 4.57
C TYR A 120 -3.39 -7.72 5.19
N LEU A 121 -3.44 -9.02 4.83
CA LEU A 121 -4.57 -9.89 5.17
C LEU A 121 -4.58 -10.37 6.60
N ASP A 122 -3.43 -10.82 7.09
CA ASP A 122 -3.33 -11.50 8.38
C ASP A 122 -2.11 -11.01 9.17
N ASP A 123 -2.25 -11.03 10.49
CA ASP A 123 -1.21 -10.54 11.40
C ASP A 123 -0.05 -11.54 11.58
N ILE A 124 -0.21 -12.78 11.09
CA ILE A 124 0.79 -13.84 11.22
C ILE A 124 2.06 -13.51 10.44
N THR A 125 1.90 -12.82 9.32
CA THR A 125 3.01 -12.47 8.42
C THR A 125 3.70 -11.17 8.80
N GLY A 126 3.28 -10.48 9.85
CA GLY A 126 3.87 -9.19 10.25
C GLY A 126 3.78 -8.12 9.17
N GLY A 127 2.71 -8.13 8.37
CA GLY A 127 2.50 -7.16 7.29
C GLY A 127 3.01 -7.58 5.91
N TYR A 128 3.75 -8.68 5.81
CA TYR A 128 4.36 -9.11 4.53
C TYR A 128 3.36 -9.76 3.54
N SER A 129 2.14 -10.08 3.95
CA SER A 129 1.04 -10.55 3.06
C SER A 129 0.27 -9.38 2.45
N THR A 130 0.95 -8.42 1.88
CA THR A 130 0.36 -7.21 1.29
C THR A 130 -0.61 -7.54 0.17
N TYR A 131 -1.82 -6.98 0.23
CA TYR A 131 -2.81 -7.11 -0.84
C TYR A 131 -3.26 -5.77 -1.46
N ALA A 132 -3.12 -4.67 -0.73
CA ALA A 132 -3.44 -3.32 -1.21
C ALA A 132 -2.21 -2.43 -1.10
N TYR A 133 -1.46 -2.32 -2.19
CA TYR A 133 -0.11 -1.75 -2.22
C TYR A 133 -0.05 -0.23 -2.06
N TYR A 134 -1.16 0.47 -2.30
CA TYR A 134 -1.26 1.93 -2.20
C TYR A 134 -2.11 2.39 -1.02
N ALA A 135 -2.61 1.44 -0.22
CA ALA A 135 -3.39 1.71 0.98
C ALA A 135 -2.52 1.50 2.23
N PRO A 136 -2.34 2.51 3.09
CA PRO A 136 -1.83 2.26 4.42
C PRO A 136 -2.76 1.31 5.17
N THR A 137 -2.18 0.43 5.99
CA THR A 137 -2.99 -0.49 6.79
C THR A 137 -3.88 0.27 7.76
N SER A 138 -5.14 -0.10 7.80
CA SER A 138 -6.16 0.48 8.69
C SER A 138 -5.94 0.14 10.18
N ARG A 139 -5.00 -0.76 10.47
CA ARG A 139 -4.62 -1.15 11.84
C ARG A 139 -4.04 0.00 12.66
N PHE A 140 -3.34 0.91 12.00
CA PHE A 140 -2.65 2.02 12.67
C PHE A 140 -3.35 3.37 12.51
N GLY A 141 -4.55 3.36 11.97
CA GLY A 141 -5.34 4.57 11.78
C GLY A 141 -5.79 4.79 10.34
N SER A 142 -6.22 5.99 10.07
CA SER A 142 -6.67 6.41 8.75
C SER A 142 -5.48 6.77 7.83
N VAL A 143 -5.78 6.96 6.54
CA VAL A 143 -4.80 7.50 5.58
C VAL A 143 -4.27 8.86 6.04
N ALA A 144 -5.14 9.71 6.61
CA ALA A 144 -4.75 11.02 7.11
C ALA A 144 -3.80 10.93 8.32
N ASP A 145 -3.97 9.92 9.17
CA ASP A 145 -3.05 9.67 10.30
C ASP A 145 -1.67 9.26 9.80
N PHE A 146 -1.60 8.43 8.76
CA PHE A 146 -0.33 8.06 8.15
C PHE A 146 0.33 9.27 7.44
N GLN A 147 -0.45 10.09 6.73
CA GLN A 147 0.06 11.33 6.14
C GLN A 147 0.61 12.27 7.22
N LYS A 148 -0.10 12.41 8.35
CA LYS A 148 0.34 13.21 9.49
C LYS A 148 1.67 12.70 10.06
N LEU A 149 1.82 11.40 10.27
CA LEU A 149 3.08 10.80 10.74
C LEU A 149 4.24 11.16 9.82
N VAL A 150 4.08 11.00 8.51
CA VAL A 150 5.13 11.33 7.54
C VAL A 150 5.45 12.83 7.55
N ASP A 151 4.44 13.68 7.63
CA ASP A 151 4.60 15.15 7.71
C ASP A 151 5.39 15.57 8.95
N GLU A 152 5.08 15.01 10.11
CA GLU A 152 5.78 15.27 11.37
C GLU A 152 7.23 14.76 11.36
N LEU A 153 7.49 13.59 10.82
CA LEU A 153 8.85 13.06 10.64
C LEU A 153 9.68 13.98 9.72
N HIS A 154 9.12 14.40 8.60
CA HIS A 154 9.78 15.33 7.68
C HIS A 154 10.06 16.70 8.34
N GLN A 155 9.13 17.23 9.13
CA GLN A 155 9.34 18.47 9.88
C GLN A 155 10.45 18.34 10.93
N ALA A 156 10.63 17.16 11.51
CA ALA A 156 11.74 16.84 12.42
C ALA A 156 13.07 16.57 11.70
N GLY A 157 13.09 16.62 10.36
CA GLY A 157 14.28 16.35 9.55
C GLY A 157 14.58 14.86 9.33
N ILE A 158 13.62 13.99 9.60
CA ILE A 158 13.76 12.53 9.53
C ILE A 158 13.15 12.00 8.24
N GLY A 159 13.96 11.25 7.46
CA GLY A 159 13.50 10.58 6.25
C GLY A 159 12.71 9.30 6.57
N VAL A 160 11.74 8.97 5.73
CA VAL A 160 10.91 7.78 5.89
C VAL A 160 11.23 6.76 4.81
N ILE A 161 11.52 5.53 5.24
CA ILE A 161 11.71 4.36 4.39
C ILE A 161 10.55 3.41 4.68
N LEU A 162 9.90 2.92 3.62
CA LEU A 162 8.85 1.92 3.75
C LEU A 162 9.40 0.57 3.34
N ASP A 163 9.35 -0.41 4.26
CA ASP A 163 9.73 -1.78 3.92
C ASP A 163 8.69 -2.41 3.00
N TRP A 164 9.15 -3.00 1.94
CA TRP A 164 8.32 -3.69 0.96
C TRP A 164 9.04 -4.91 0.40
N THR A 165 8.40 -6.06 0.50
CA THR A 165 8.91 -7.31 -0.06
C THR A 165 8.20 -7.66 -1.36
N PRO A 166 8.79 -7.37 -2.53
CA PRO A 166 8.16 -7.62 -3.84
C PRO A 166 8.23 -9.09 -4.28
N ALA A 167 8.41 -10.02 -3.38
CA ALA A 167 8.58 -11.44 -3.68
C ALA A 167 7.33 -12.27 -3.42
N GLN A 168 6.40 -11.75 -2.66
CA GLN A 168 5.24 -12.47 -2.18
C GLN A 168 3.99 -11.65 -2.39
N PHE A 169 2.96 -12.24 -2.98
CA PHE A 169 1.63 -11.71 -2.80
C PHE A 169 0.66 -12.85 -2.46
N PRO A 170 -0.34 -12.57 -1.62
CA PRO A 170 -1.19 -13.62 -1.09
C PRO A 170 -2.11 -14.19 -2.17
N ARG A 171 -2.43 -15.46 -2.00
CA ARG A 171 -3.47 -16.14 -2.77
C ARG A 171 -4.82 -15.71 -2.23
N TYR A 172 -5.33 -14.63 -2.75
CA TYR A 172 -6.51 -13.97 -2.22
C TYR A 172 -7.48 -13.58 -3.33
N ALA A 173 -8.70 -14.09 -3.24
CA ALA A 173 -9.68 -13.96 -4.32
C ALA A 173 -10.00 -12.52 -4.70
N SER A 174 -10.05 -11.60 -3.73
CA SER A 174 -10.28 -10.17 -3.96
C SER A 174 -9.02 -9.38 -4.33
N GLY A 175 -7.82 -9.98 -4.19
CA GLY A 175 -6.54 -9.34 -4.50
C GLY A 175 -6.11 -9.49 -5.95
N LEU A 176 -4.79 -9.46 -6.17
CA LEU A 176 -4.19 -9.48 -7.51
C LEU A 176 -4.21 -10.85 -8.18
N GLU A 177 -4.38 -11.96 -7.41
CA GLU A 177 -4.43 -13.32 -7.97
C GLU A 177 -5.46 -13.40 -9.09
N LYS A 178 -5.02 -13.75 -10.29
CA LYS A 178 -5.89 -13.85 -11.49
C LYS A 178 -6.85 -12.67 -11.63
N PHE A 179 -6.31 -11.47 -11.56
CA PHE A 179 -7.09 -10.24 -11.45
C PHE A 179 -8.17 -10.09 -12.54
N ASP A 180 -7.83 -10.44 -13.77
CA ASP A 180 -8.75 -10.44 -14.93
C ASP A 180 -9.20 -11.86 -15.35
N GLY A 181 -9.00 -12.85 -14.47
CA GLY A 181 -9.24 -14.27 -14.74
C GLY A 181 -8.05 -15.00 -15.37
N THR A 182 -6.96 -14.27 -15.65
CA THR A 182 -5.70 -14.84 -16.15
C THR A 182 -4.56 -14.52 -15.17
N PRO A 183 -3.42 -15.25 -15.19
CA PRO A 183 -2.24 -14.90 -14.40
C PRO A 183 -1.60 -13.63 -14.98
N LEU A 184 -2.08 -12.47 -14.52
CA LEU A 184 -1.65 -11.15 -14.98
C LEU A 184 -0.37 -10.69 -14.29
N TYR A 185 -0.31 -10.83 -12.96
CA TYR A 185 0.81 -10.40 -12.12
C TYR A 185 1.72 -11.57 -11.74
N GLU A 186 1.15 -12.75 -11.59
CA GLU A 186 1.86 -13.97 -11.22
C GLU A 186 2.45 -14.71 -12.42
N LYS A 187 3.37 -15.64 -12.15
CA LYS A 187 3.92 -16.52 -13.18
C LYS A 187 2.80 -17.33 -13.86
N GLN A 188 2.87 -17.43 -15.19
CA GLN A 188 1.86 -18.10 -15.99
C GLN A 188 1.86 -19.63 -15.80
N ASN A 189 3.03 -20.24 -15.53
CA ASN A 189 3.12 -21.65 -15.26
C ASN A 189 2.66 -21.95 -13.81
N PRO A 190 1.53 -22.65 -13.59
CA PRO A 190 1.03 -22.92 -12.25
C PRO A 190 2.00 -23.68 -11.36
N ALA A 191 2.87 -24.51 -11.94
CA ALA A 191 3.88 -25.28 -11.20
C ALA A 191 5.00 -24.39 -10.63
N GLU A 192 5.18 -23.19 -11.18
CA GLU A 192 6.19 -22.22 -10.78
C GLU A 192 5.60 -21.00 -10.08
N ALA A 193 4.27 -20.89 -10.09
CA ALA A 193 3.58 -19.70 -9.62
C ALA A 193 3.52 -19.61 -8.09
N ILE A 194 3.70 -20.74 -7.39
CA ILE A 194 3.57 -20.81 -5.93
C ILE A 194 4.95 -20.93 -5.29
N HIS A 195 5.21 -20.06 -4.31
CA HIS A 195 6.44 -20.14 -3.53
C HIS A 195 6.43 -21.41 -2.65
N PRO A 196 7.48 -22.26 -2.73
CA PRO A 196 7.45 -23.60 -2.12
C PRO A 196 7.38 -23.62 -0.59
N PHE A 197 7.86 -22.56 0.07
CA PHE A 197 7.87 -22.47 1.53
C PHE A 197 6.71 -21.62 2.07
N TRP A 198 6.38 -20.50 1.41
CA TRP A 198 5.39 -19.56 1.92
C TRP A 198 3.98 -19.80 1.37
N GLY A 199 3.85 -20.57 0.28
CA GLY A 199 2.56 -20.82 -0.35
C GLY A 199 1.92 -19.59 -1.02
N THR A 200 2.62 -18.46 -1.03
CA THR A 200 2.23 -17.22 -1.72
C THR A 200 2.47 -17.34 -3.22
N LEU A 201 1.92 -16.42 -4.00
CA LEU A 201 2.23 -16.33 -5.42
C LEU A 201 3.57 -15.62 -5.66
N LEU A 202 4.20 -15.96 -6.78
CA LEU A 202 5.41 -15.32 -7.26
C LEU A 202 5.07 -14.38 -8.41
N TYR A 203 5.57 -13.16 -8.34
CA TYR A 203 5.43 -12.21 -9.44
C TYR A 203 6.14 -12.66 -10.72
N ASN A 204 5.59 -12.28 -11.85
CA ASN A 204 6.23 -12.45 -13.14
C ASN A 204 7.07 -11.21 -13.48
N TYR A 205 8.31 -11.17 -13.01
CA TYR A 205 9.22 -10.05 -13.24
C TYR A 205 9.69 -9.91 -14.69
N GLY A 206 9.31 -10.82 -15.57
CA GLY A 206 9.76 -10.84 -16.96
C GLY A 206 8.72 -10.32 -17.96
N SER A 207 7.56 -9.82 -17.48
CA SER A 207 6.49 -9.32 -18.35
C SER A 207 6.46 -7.80 -18.40
#